data_fe60afd102de1bdcdc20cdc1f3ef492e
#
_entry.id   fe60afd102de1bdcdc20cdc1f3ef492e
#
_cell.length_a   1.000
_cell.length_b   1.000
_cell.length_c   1.000
_cell.angle_alpha   90.00
_cell.angle_beta   90.00
_cell.angle_gamma   90.00
#
_symmetry.space_group_name_H-M   'P 1'
#
loop_
_entity.id
_entity.type
_entity.pdbx_description
1 polymer ?
#
loop_
_entity_poly.entity_id
_entity_poly.type
_entity_poly.pdbx_seq_one_letter_code
_entity_poly.pdbx_strand_id
1 'polypeptide(L)'
;MDAEIKEFIEKNIDLIEHGEFEELYQALNNRYKVPNLTETLLGADINPARYMKEIPKRYLQDSTIQSYVIPNGINAIGDRAFENCSELTDITIPNSVSTIGYHAFAYCRRLTSVTIGNNVTVINVSAFSNCSSLTNITIPDSVTSIGDSAFYKCSGLTSVTIGNGVTSIGYSTFYKCNALASITIPNSVTSIDGYAFYHTKNLESINYLGTKDQWNKIKLKPLWNADSRIERIECTDGVIELE
;
A
#
# COMPACT_ATOMS: atom_id res chain seq x y z
N MET A 1 -18.88 -3.61 -24.36
CA MET A 1 -18.70 -5.08 -24.19
C MET A 1 -19.42 -5.78 -25.33
N ASP A 2 -18.78 -6.75 -25.95
CA ASP A 2 -19.40 -7.56 -26.99
C ASP A 2 -20.60 -8.33 -26.43
N ALA A 3 -21.71 -8.39 -27.17
CA ALA A 3 -22.94 -9.05 -26.75
C ALA A 3 -22.73 -10.55 -26.45
N GLU A 4 -21.81 -11.20 -27.18
CA GLU A 4 -21.45 -12.60 -26.97
C GLU A 4 -20.74 -12.84 -25.63
N ILE A 5 -19.87 -11.91 -25.22
CA ILE A 5 -19.16 -11.98 -23.93
C ILE A 5 -20.18 -11.81 -22.78
N LYS A 6 -21.11 -10.88 -22.91
CA LYS A 6 -22.16 -10.66 -21.92
C LYS A 6 -23.04 -11.89 -21.75
N GLU A 7 -23.51 -12.48 -22.87
CA GLU A 7 -24.32 -13.68 -22.86
C GLU A 7 -23.56 -14.88 -22.25
N PHE A 8 -22.25 -15.01 -22.54
CA PHE A 8 -21.41 -16.08 -21.97
C PHE A 8 -21.31 -15.93 -20.45
N ILE A 9 -21.09 -14.70 -19.94
CA ILE A 9 -20.99 -14.42 -18.49
C ILE A 9 -22.34 -14.72 -17.82
N GLU A 10 -23.45 -14.23 -18.37
CA GLU A 10 -24.79 -14.46 -17.83
C GLU A 10 -25.15 -15.95 -17.75
N LYS A 11 -24.72 -16.76 -18.74
CA LYS A 11 -24.92 -18.22 -18.75
C LYS A 11 -24.05 -18.99 -17.75
N ASN A 12 -22.95 -18.38 -17.30
CA ASN A 12 -21.99 -19.04 -16.41
C ASN A 12 -21.87 -18.34 -15.06
N ILE A 13 -22.86 -17.52 -14.69
CA ILE A 13 -22.87 -16.76 -13.46
C ILE A 13 -22.83 -17.68 -12.22
N ASP A 14 -23.46 -18.85 -12.33
CA ASP A 14 -23.47 -19.85 -11.26
C ASP A 14 -22.05 -20.40 -10.95
N LEU A 15 -21.17 -20.50 -11.94
CA LEU A 15 -19.77 -20.87 -11.75
C LEU A 15 -19.03 -19.83 -10.94
N ILE A 16 -19.39 -18.55 -11.14
CA ILE A 16 -18.83 -17.42 -10.39
C ILE A 16 -19.24 -17.54 -8.91
N GLU A 17 -20.50 -17.83 -8.62
CA GLU A 17 -21.03 -17.95 -7.26
C GLU A 17 -20.44 -19.14 -6.49
N HIS A 18 -19.99 -20.19 -7.17
CA HIS A 18 -19.40 -21.39 -6.56
C HIS A 18 -17.88 -21.35 -6.41
N GLY A 19 -17.25 -20.22 -6.72
CA GLY A 19 -15.80 -20.02 -6.54
C GLY A 19 -14.93 -20.55 -7.68
N GLU A 20 -15.53 -20.93 -8.81
CA GLU A 20 -14.84 -21.38 -10.04
C GLU A 20 -14.52 -20.21 -10.99
N PHE A 21 -14.41 -19.01 -10.41
CA PHE A 21 -14.19 -17.77 -11.18
C PHE A 21 -12.90 -17.80 -11.99
N GLU A 22 -11.83 -18.37 -11.45
CA GLU A 22 -10.55 -18.47 -12.17
C GLU A 22 -10.70 -19.30 -13.44
N GLU A 23 -11.46 -20.39 -13.40
CA GLU A 23 -11.73 -21.23 -14.57
C GLU A 23 -12.56 -20.48 -15.62
N LEU A 24 -13.58 -19.73 -15.17
CA LEU A 24 -14.37 -18.87 -16.04
C LEU A 24 -13.53 -17.75 -16.65
N TYR A 25 -12.67 -17.09 -15.83
CA TYR A 25 -11.76 -16.05 -16.29
C TYR A 25 -10.79 -16.57 -17.35
N GLN A 26 -10.20 -17.75 -17.12
CA GLN A 26 -9.31 -18.40 -18.09
C GLN A 26 -10.08 -18.82 -19.37
N ALA A 27 -11.29 -19.35 -19.23
CA ALA A 27 -12.11 -19.74 -20.37
C ALA A 27 -12.49 -18.53 -21.25
N LEU A 28 -12.87 -17.41 -20.64
CA LEU A 28 -13.14 -16.14 -21.34
C LEU A 28 -11.90 -15.61 -22.06
N ASN A 29 -10.77 -15.58 -21.38
CA ASN A 29 -9.52 -15.09 -21.95
C ASN A 29 -9.02 -15.96 -23.09
N ASN A 30 -9.13 -17.29 -22.97
CA ASN A 30 -8.75 -18.22 -24.02
C ASN A 30 -9.68 -18.16 -25.23
N ARG A 31 -10.98 -17.97 -25.02
CA ARG A 31 -11.99 -17.98 -26.09
C ARG A 31 -12.05 -16.66 -26.86
N TYR A 32 -12.00 -15.53 -26.16
CA TYR A 32 -12.25 -14.22 -26.76
C TYR A 32 -10.99 -13.36 -26.88
N LYS A 33 -9.84 -13.80 -26.29
CA LYS A 33 -8.55 -13.06 -26.31
C LYS A 33 -8.72 -11.57 -25.99
N VAL A 34 -9.55 -11.27 -25.00
CA VAL A 34 -9.91 -9.89 -24.64
C VAL A 34 -8.72 -9.28 -23.89
N PRO A 35 -8.05 -8.27 -24.45
CA PRO A 35 -7.05 -7.52 -23.69
C PRO A 35 -7.74 -6.89 -22.48
N ASN A 36 -7.14 -6.99 -21.28
CA ASN A 36 -7.68 -6.41 -20.06
C ASN A 36 -9.12 -6.86 -19.75
N LEU A 37 -9.36 -8.17 -19.74
CA LEU A 37 -10.68 -8.75 -19.46
C LEU A 37 -11.31 -8.19 -18.17
N THR A 38 -10.50 -7.99 -17.13
CA THR A 38 -10.95 -7.40 -15.87
C THR A 38 -11.52 -6.00 -16.05
N GLU A 39 -10.87 -5.11 -16.82
CA GLU A 39 -11.40 -3.78 -17.15
C GLU A 39 -12.68 -3.86 -17.96
N THR A 40 -12.76 -4.82 -18.88
CA THR A 40 -13.96 -5.04 -19.70
C THR A 40 -15.14 -5.44 -18.82
N LEU A 41 -14.93 -6.34 -17.84
CA LEU A 41 -15.96 -6.74 -16.89
C LEU A 41 -16.39 -5.59 -15.97
N LEU A 42 -15.43 -4.80 -15.47
CA LEU A 42 -15.73 -3.62 -14.64
C LEU A 42 -16.50 -2.55 -15.43
N GLY A 43 -16.18 -2.35 -16.71
CA GLY A 43 -16.94 -1.45 -17.59
C GLY A 43 -18.38 -1.89 -17.84
N ALA A 44 -18.71 -3.14 -17.50
CA ALA A 44 -20.05 -3.71 -17.55
C ALA A 44 -20.72 -3.83 -16.16
N ASP A 45 -20.22 -3.12 -15.13
CA ASP A 45 -20.65 -3.20 -13.73
C ASP A 45 -20.46 -4.60 -13.09
N ILE A 46 -19.65 -5.46 -13.70
CA ILE A 46 -19.32 -6.77 -13.15
C ILE A 46 -17.97 -6.66 -12.44
N ASN A 47 -17.96 -6.66 -11.12
CA ASN A 47 -16.73 -6.71 -10.34
C ASN A 47 -16.38 -8.17 -10.00
N PRO A 48 -15.41 -8.77 -10.71
CA PRO A 48 -15.06 -10.17 -10.50
C PRO A 48 -14.58 -10.46 -9.07
N ALA A 49 -13.94 -9.49 -8.41
CA ALA A 49 -13.45 -9.67 -7.05
C ALA A 49 -14.54 -9.93 -6.01
N ARG A 50 -15.82 -9.67 -6.32
CA ARG A 50 -16.94 -10.03 -5.41
C ARG A 50 -17.03 -11.52 -5.14
N TYR A 51 -16.48 -12.34 -6.03
CA TYR A 51 -16.57 -13.81 -6.00
C TYR A 51 -15.24 -14.46 -5.61
N MET A 52 -14.22 -13.67 -5.34
CA MET A 52 -12.90 -14.11 -4.94
C MET A 52 -12.68 -13.92 -3.44
N LYS A 53 -11.76 -14.71 -2.86
CA LYS A 53 -11.28 -14.49 -1.48
C LYS A 53 -10.08 -13.55 -1.43
N GLU A 54 -9.40 -13.37 -2.54
CA GLU A 54 -8.24 -12.47 -2.68
C GLU A 54 -8.27 -11.76 -4.02
N ILE A 55 -7.67 -10.58 -4.09
CA ILE A 55 -7.37 -9.94 -5.38
C ILE A 55 -6.15 -10.66 -5.96
N PRO A 56 -6.26 -11.29 -7.13
CA PRO A 56 -5.17 -12.07 -7.71
C PRO A 56 -3.93 -11.23 -8.00
N LYS A 57 -2.80 -11.91 -8.12
CA LYS A 57 -1.56 -11.33 -8.60
C LYS A 57 -1.78 -10.68 -9.97
N ARG A 58 -1.31 -9.43 -10.14
CA ARG A 58 -1.40 -8.65 -11.39
C ARG A 58 -2.82 -8.41 -11.90
N TYR A 59 -3.80 -8.42 -11.03
CA TYR A 59 -5.23 -8.35 -11.35
C TYR A 59 -5.61 -7.17 -12.27
N LEU A 60 -5.14 -5.96 -11.95
CA LEU A 60 -5.34 -4.74 -12.74
C LEU A 60 -4.00 -4.06 -13.11
N GLN A 61 -2.91 -4.83 -13.15
CA GLN A 61 -1.60 -4.29 -13.49
C GLN A 61 -1.66 -3.54 -14.83
N ASP A 62 -1.04 -2.34 -14.88
CA ASP A 62 -1.01 -1.44 -16.04
C ASP A 62 -2.38 -0.93 -16.50
N SER A 63 -3.41 -1.03 -15.66
CA SER A 63 -4.77 -0.56 -15.94
C SER A 63 -4.87 0.96 -15.88
N THR A 64 -5.77 1.52 -16.67
CA THR A 64 -6.10 2.96 -16.71
C THR A 64 -7.33 3.31 -15.86
N ILE A 65 -7.76 2.44 -14.97
CA ILE A 65 -8.89 2.72 -14.08
C ILE A 65 -8.60 3.93 -13.18
N GLN A 66 -9.62 4.77 -12.98
CA GLN A 66 -9.54 5.93 -12.10
C GLN A 66 -9.97 5.63 -10.67
N SER A 67 -10.87 4.67 -10.49
CA SER A 67 -11.37 4.24 -9.19
C SER A 67 -11.64 2.74 -9.16
N TYR A 68 -11.50 2.14 -7.99
CA TYR A 68 -11.81 0.72 -7.78
C TYR A 68 -12.31 0.49 -6.36
N VAL A 69 -13.39 -0.27 -6.23
CA VAL A 69 -13.94 -0.68 -4.93
C VAL A 69 -13.53 -2.12 -4.66
N ILE A 70 -12.65 -2.32 -3.68
CA ILE A 70 -12.31 -3.66 -3.21
C ILE A 70 -13.49 -4.20 -2.42
N PRO A 71 -14.11 -5.32 -2.85
CA PRO A 71 -15.28 -5.86 -2.16
C PRO A 71 -14.98 -6.32 -0.74
N ASN A 72 -15.97 -6.22 0.14
CA ASN A 72 -15.91 -6.88 1.45
C ASN A 72 -15.83 -8.41 1.26
N GLY A 73 -15.00 -9.07 2.08
CA GLY A 73 -14.76 -10.51 1.95
C GLY A 73 -13.42 -10.87 1.30
N ILE A 74 -12.78 -9.91 0.61
CA ILE A 74 -11.39 -10.08 0.15
C ILE A 74 -10.45 -10.16 1.36
N ASN A 75 -9.66 -11.24 1.43
CA ASN A 75 -8.72 -11.50 2.54
C ASN A 75 -7.31 -10.96 2.28
N ALA A 76 -6.92 -10.86 1.01
CA ALA A 76 -5.58 -10.41 0.61
C ALA A 76 -5.61 -9.68 -0.73
N ILE A 77 -4.66 -8.77 -0.91
CA ILE A 77 -4.34 -8.14 -2.19
C ILE A 77 -3.06 -8.77 -2.69
N GLY A 78 -3.12 -9.42 -3.85
CA GLY A 78 -1.99 -10.14 -4.44
C GLY A 78 -0.86 -9.24 -4.92
N ASP A 79 0.29 -9.87 -5.21
CA ASP A 79 1.46 -9.16 -5.70
C ASP A 79 1.16 -8.45 -7.01
N ARG A 80 1.56 -7.18 -7.09
CA ARG A 80 1.41 -6.34 -8.29
C ARG A 80 -0.04 -6.17 -8.76
N ALA A 81 -1.03 -6.42 -7.88
CA ALA A 81 -2.44 -6.45 -8.25
C ALA A 81 -2.91 -5.16 -8.95
N PHE A 82 -2.42 -4.01 -8.51
CA PHE A 82 -2.70 -2.68 -9.07
C PHE A 82 -1.41 -1.96 -9.48
N GLU A 83 -0.32 -2.69 -9.76
CA GLU A 83 0.94 -2.07 -10.17
C GLU A 83 0.73 -1.23 -11.44
N ASN A 84 1.24 0.00 -11.42
CA ASN A 84 1.16 0.95 -12.54
C ASN A 84 -0.27 1.34 -12.97
N CYS A 85 -1.27 1.22 -12.06
CA CYS A 85 -2.58 1.84 -12.26
C CYS A 85 -2.42 3.36 -12.15
N SER A 86 -1.85 3.98 -13.19
CA SER A 86 -1.36 5.35 -13.16
C SER A 86 -2.46 6.40 -13.01
N GLU A 87 -3.71 6.07 -13.34
CA GLU A 87 -4.87 6.94 -13.26
C GLU A 87 -5.68 6.77 -11.96
N LEU A 88 -5.39 5.73 -11.15
CA LEU A 88 -6.07 5.46 -9.88
C LEU A 88 -5.84 6.61 -8.90
N THR A 89 -6.92 7.23 -8.40
CA THR A 89 -6.86 8.43 -7.54
C THR A 89 -7.01 8.12 -6.06
N ASP A 90 -7.79 7.12 -5.71
CA ASP A 90 -8.06 6.72 -4.34
C ASP A 90 -8.35 5.22 -4.26
N ILE A 91 -8.11 4.64 -3.09
CA ILE A 91 -8.41 3.25 -2.79
C ILE A 91 -8.76 3.07 -1.31
N THR A 92 -9.82 2.32 -1.07
CA THR A 92 -10.17 1.85 0.28
C THR A 92 -9.94 0.35 0.37
N ILE A 93 -9.05 -0.05 1.27
CA ILE A 93 -8.75 -1.44 1.59
C ILE A 93 -9.64 -1.84 2.75
N PRO A 94 -10.59 -2.76 2.57
CA PRO A 94 -11.58 -3.10 3.59
C PRO A 94 -10.97 -3.87 4.77
N ASN A 95 -11.70 -3.89 5.90
CA ASN A 95 -11.27 -4.60 7.11
C ASN A 95 -11.16 -6.13 6.93
N SER A 96 -11.69 -6.70 5.85
CA SER A 96 -11.52 -8.12 5.56
C SER A 96 -10.09 -8.47 5.10
N VAL A 97 -9.33 -7.48 4.58
CA VAL A 97 -7.97 -7.68 4.06
C VAL A 97 -6.98 -7.76 5.21
N SER A 98 -6.17 -8.82 5.22
CA SER A 98 -5.06 -9.02 6.19
C SER A 98 -3.69 -8.69 5.59
N THR A 99 -3.53 -8.79 4.27
CA THR A 99 -2.21 -8.66 3.62
C THR A 99 -2.30 -7.84 2.34
N ILE A 100 -1.34 -6.92 2.18
CA ILE A 100 -1.10 -6.16 0.95
C ILE A 100 0.20 -6.72 0.33
N GLY A 101 0.12 -7.27 -0.88
CA GLY A 101 1.20 -7.99 -1.57
C GLY A 101 2.36 -7.12 -2.03
N TYR A 102 3.40 -7.77 -2.55
CA TYR A 102 4.59 -7.11 -3.11
C TYR A 102 4.21 -6.21 -4.29
N HIS A 103 4.65 -4.95 -4.30
CA HIS A 103 4.36 -3.99 -5.35
C HIS A 103 2.86 -3.78 -5.63
N ALA A 104 1.95 -4.13 -4.72
CA ALA A 104 0.51 -4.18 -4.98
C ALA A 104 -0.04 -2.90 -5.61
N PHE A 105 0.42 -1.74 -5.18
CA PHE A 105 0.06 -0.41 -5.69
C PHE A 105 1.28 0.39 -6.18
N ALA A 106 2.39 -0.29 -6.51
CA ALA A 106 3.58 0.42 -6.98
C ALA A 106 3.27 1.19 -8.27
N TYR A 107 3.84 2.39 -8.39
CA TYR A 107 3.67 3.28 -9.55
C TYR A 107 2.22 3.78 -9.79
N CYS A 108 1.31 3.70 -8.81
CA CYS A 108 0.03 4.40 -8.87
C CYS A 108 0.27 5.89 -8.66
N ARG A 109 0.72 6.57 -9.72
CA ARG A 109 1.29 7.93 -9.62
C ARG A 109 0.26 9.01 -9.29
N ARG A 110 -1.01 8.77 -9.58
CA ARG A 110 -2.12 9.70 -9.26
C ARG A 110 -2.86 9.35 -7.97
N LEU A 111 -2.44 8.28 -7.29
CA LEU A 111 -3.03 7.87 -6.02
C LEU A 111 -2.77 8.93 -4.95
N THR A 112 -3.81 9.65 -4.55
CA THR A 112 -3.75 10.76 -3.58
C THR A 112 -4.13 10.32 -2.18
N SER A 113 -4.99 9.30 -2.06
CA SER A 113 -5.54 8.82 -0.80
C SER A 113 -5.61 7.31 -0.75
N VAL A 114 -5.20 6.76 0.39
CA VAL A 114 -5.32 5.33 0.72
C VAL A 114 -5.91 5.20 2.11
N THR A 115 -7.03 4.48 2.23
CA THR A 115 -7.55 4.05 3.52
C THR A 115 -7.20 2.57 3.74
N ILE A 116 -6.47 2.27 4.81
CA ILE A 116 -6.06 0.90 5.15
C ILE A 116 -6.97 0.37 6.25
N GLY A 117 -7.60 -0.78 6.00
CA GLY A 117 -8.49 -1.44 6.96
C GLY A 117 -7.78 -1.92 8.23
N ASN A 118 -8.51 -1.91 9.35
CA ASN A 118 -7.95 -2.18 10.70
C ASN A 118 -7.57 -3.65 10.97
N ASN A 119 -7.69 -4.54 10.00
CA ASN A 119 -7.24 -5.93 10.11
C ASN A 119 -6.00 -6.22 9.23
N VAL A 120 -5.50 -5.24 8.49
CA VAL A 120 -4.25 -5.41 7.73
C VAL A 120 -3.10 -5.58 8.73
N THR A 121 -2.40 -6.71 8.62
CA THR A 121 -1.24 -7.05 9.47
C THR A 121 0.09 -6.90 8.75
N VAL A 122 0.09 -7.01 7.41
CA VAL A 122 1.31 -6.97 6.59
C VAL A 122 1.14 -6.03 5.40
N ILE A 123 2.06 -5.10 5.27
CA ILE A 123 2.31 -4.29 4.07
C ILE A 123 3.63 -4.76 3.49
N ASN A 124 3.62 -5.47 2.36
CA ASN A 124 4.83 -6.07 1.80
C ASN A 124 5.78 -5.07 1.11
N VAL A 125 6.93 -5.59 0.66
CA VAL A 125 8.01 -4.84 0.02
C VAL A 125 7.47 -4.04 -1.16
N SER A 126 7.81 -2.75 -1.20
CA SER A 126 7.46 -1.81 -2.27
C SER A 126 5.95 -1.65 -2.54
N ALA A 127 5.07 -2.02 -1.59
CA ALA A 127 3.62 -2.07 -1.81
C ALA A 127 3.04 -0.76 -2.37
N PHE A 128 3.55 0.40 -1.95
CA PHE A 128 3.15 1.74 -2.41
C PHE A 128 4.32 2.52 -3.02
N SER A 129 5.36 1.85 -3.51
CA SER A 129 6.51 2.55 -4.05
C SER A 129 6.13 3.41 -5.27
N ASN A 130 6.70 4.61 -5.36
CA ASN A 130 6.43 5.57 -6.45
C ASN A 130 4.95 6.05 -6.57
N CYS A 131 4.16 5.99 -5.50
CA CYS A 131 2.88 6.69 -5.40
C CYS A 131 3.15 8.18 -5.17
N SER A 132 3.56 8.89 -6.22
CA SER A 132 4.13 10.24 -6.12
C SER A 132 3.13 11.33 -5.74
N SER A 133 1.83 11.09 -5.87
CA SER A 133 0.75 12.00 -5.47
C SER A 133 0.15 11.69 -4.09
N LEU A 134 0.57 10.58 -3.44
CA LEU A 134 0.06 10.23 -2.11
C LEU A 134 0.49 11.32 -1.12
N THR A 135 -0.50 11.94 -0.45
CA THR A 135 -0.24 13.11 0.42
C THR A 135 -0.10 12.75 1.90
N ASN A 136 -0.85 11.77 2.36
CA ASN A 136 -0.80 11.30 3.73
C ASN A 136 -1.13 9.81 3.82
N ILE A 137 -0.65 9.15 4.86
CA ILE A 137 -0.98 7.76 5.15
C ILE A 137 -1.06 7.54 6.66
N THR A 138 -2.11 6.85 7.08
CA THR A 138 -2.22 6.30 8.44
C THR A 138 -2.10 4.78 8.35
N ILE A 139 -1.10 4.25 9.02
CA ILE A 139 -0.86 2.81 9.14
C ILE A 139 -1.55 2.35 10.42
N PRO A 140 -2.55 1.44 10.34
CA PRO A 140 -3.31 1.01 11.52
C PRO A 140 -2.46 0.27 12.56
N ASP A 141 -2.95 0.23 13.79
CA ASP A 141 -2.31 -0.50 14.91
C ASP A 141 -2.21 -2.02 14.65
N SER A 142 -3.04 -2.56 13.79
CA SER A 142 -3.00 -3.97 13.38
C SER A 142 -1.77 -4.35 12.56
N VAL A 143 -1.14 -3.37 11.88
CA VAL A 143 0.03 -3.64 11.04
C VAL A 143 1.24 -3.93 11.92
N THR A 144 1.79 -5.13 11.78
CA THR A 144 2.98 -5.59 12.51
C THR A 144 4.24 -5.55 11.64
N SER A 145 4.09 -5.54 10.33
CA SER A 145 5.21 -5.56 9.39
C SER A 145 4.99 -4.60 8.23
N ILE A 146 5.98 -3.74 8.01
CA ILE A 146 6.12 -2.89 6.82
C ILE A 146 7.37 -3.33 6.10
N GLY A 147 7.22 -3.80 4.86
CA GLY A 147 8.33 -4.28 4.04
C GLY A 147 9.26 -3.16 3.57
N ASP A 148 10.47 -3.56 3.16
CA ASP A 148 11.45 -2.64 2.61
C ASP A 148 10.88 -1.82 1.45
N SER A 149 11.25 -0.55 1.37
CA SER A 149 10.83 0.34 0.29
C SER A 149 9.31 0.51 0.14
N ALA A 150 8.49 0.16 1.16
CA ALA A 150 7.04 0.18 1.04
C ALA A 150 6.48 1.52 0.54
N PHE A 151 7.09 2.65 0.92
CA PHE A 151 6.73 4.01 0.48
C PHE A 151 7.90 4.70 -0.25
N TYR A 152 8.78 3.93 -0.88
CA TYR A 152 9.93 4.43 -1.63
C TYR A 152 9.48 5.43 -2.71
N LYS A 153 10.06 6.63 -2.71
CA LYS A 153 9.73 7.72 -3.66
C LYS A 153 8.25 8.17 -3.68
N CYS A 154 7.54 8.04 -2.57
CA CYS A 154 6.27 8.76 -2.39
C CYS A 154 6.55 10.25 -2.20
N SER A 155 6.94 10.93 -3.28
CA SER A 155 7.51 12.29 -3.21
C SER A 155 6.51 13.37 -2.78
N GLY A 156 5.21 13.11 -2.91
CA GLY A 156 4.12 13.98 -2.45
C GLY A 156 3.69 13.76 -1.00
N LEU A 157 4.22 12.71 -0.35
CA LEU A 157 3.82 12.34 1.01
C LEU A 157 4.29 13.38 2.01
N THR A 158 3.34 14.09 2.65
CA THR A 158 3.61 15.20 3.60
C THR A 158 3.57 14.73 5.05
N SER A 159 2.73 13.75 5.38
CA SER A 159 2.58 13.23 6.74
C SER A 159 2.38 11.72 6.78
N VAL A 160 2.92 11.10 7.83
CA VAL A 160 2.79 9.65 8.11
C VAL A 160 2.47 9.47 9.59
N THR A 161 1.46 8.66 9.88
CA THR A 161 1.19 8.15 11.23
C THR A 161 1.38 6.65 11.23
N ILE A 162 2.27 6.15 12.08
CA ILE A 162 2.56 4.71 12.22
C ILE A 162 1.85 4.19 13.46
N GLY A 163 1.06 3.12 13.30
CA GLY A 163 0.33 2.46 14.38
C GLY A 163 1.22 1.63 15.32
N ASN A 164 0.70 1.35 16.50
CA ASN A 164 1.43 0.73 17.61
C ASN A 164 1.81 -0.76 17.40
N GLY A 165 1.33 -1.41 16.34
CA GLY A 165 1.74 -2.76 15.98
C GLY A 165 3.12 -2.84 15.35
N VAL A 166 3.60 -1.75 14.74
CA VAL A 166 4.86 -1.72 13.99
C VAL A 166 6.05 -1.72 14.95
N THR A 167 6.95 -2.68 14.77
CA THR A 167 8.17 -2.83 15.61
C THR A 167 9.47 -2.42 14.92
N SER A 168 9.44 -2.25 13.60
CA SER A 168 10.61 -1.84 12.82
C SER A 168 10.23 -0.99 11.61
N ILE A 169 11.10 -0.06 11.25
CA ILE A 169 11.04 0.69 9.98
C ILE A 169 12.13 0.12 9.09
N GLY A 170 11.74 -0.54 8.00
CA GLY A 170 12.62 -1.30 7.10
C GLY A 170 13.51 -0.43 6.22
N TYR A 171 14.37 -1.09 5.44
CA TYR A 171 15.31 -0.47 4.52
C TYR A 171 14.59 0.39 3.47
N SER A 172 15.04 1.64 3.33
CA SER A 172 14.51 2.59 2.34
C SER A 172 12.99 2.84 2.39
N THR A 173 12.32 2.57 3.52
CA THR A 173 10.84 2.66 3.62
C THR A 173 10.31 4.00 3.16
N PHE A 174 10.91 5.12 3.58
CA PHE A 174 10.53 6.49 3.18
C PHE A 174 11.62 7.19 2.34
N TYR A 175 12.43 6.41 1.63
CA TYR A 175 13.48 6.93 0.75
C TYR A 175 12.92 7.91 -0.27
N LYS A 176 13.46 9.14 -0.33
CA LYS A 176 13.02 10.21 -1.23
C LYS A 176 11.54 10.61 -1.10
N CYS A 177 10.95 10.49 0.08
CA CYS A 177 9.70 11.16 0.40
C CYS A 177 9.98 12.65 0.64
N ASN A 178 10.25 13.40 -0.42
CA ASN A 178 10.81 14.74 -0.34
C ASN A 178 9.89 15.76 0.30
N ALA A 179 8.56 15.58 0.19
CA ALA A 179 7.56 16.46 0.78
C ALA A 179 7.28 16.13 2.27
N LEU A 180 7.84 15.02 2.80
CA LEU A 180 7.54 14.57 4.15
C LEU A 180 8.01 15.62 5.17
N ALA A 181 7.03 16.23 5.83
CA ALA A 181 7.26 17.30 6.82
C ALA A 181 7.01 16.82 8.26
N SER A 182 6.18 15.77 8.41
CA SER A 182 5.90 15.22 9.73
C SER A 182 5.75 13.70 9.68
N ILE A 183 6.27 13.03 10.71
CA ILE A 183 6.06 11.60 10.94
C ILE A 183 5.86 11.34 12.43
N THR A 184 4.87 10.49 12.76
CA THR A 184 4.66 9.99 14.11
C THR A 184 5.08 8.53 14.16
N ILE A 185 6.05 8.22 15.04
CA ILE A 185 6.62 6.89 15.28
C ILE A 185 6.20 6.42 16.68
N PRO A 186 5.54 5.25 16.80
CA PRO A 186 5.13 4.71 18.11
C PRO A 186 6.32 4.17 18.90
N ASN A 187 6.13 4.06 20.21
CA ASN A 187 7.14 3.50 21.13
C ASN A 187 7.36 1.99 20.98
N SER A 188 6.56 1.32 20.17
CA SER A 188 6.75 -0.09 19.77
C SER A 188 7.92 -0.30 18.83
N VAL A 189 8.37 0.76 18.11
CA VAL A 189 9.50 0.67 17.17
C VAL A 189 10.80 0.50 17.91
N THR A 190 11.51 -0.57 17.62
CA THR A 190 12.80 -0.95 18.24
C THR A 190 14.00 -0.87 17.29
N SER A 191 13.73 -0.72 15.99
CA SER A 191 14.79 -0.58 14.98
C SER A 191 14.37 0.29 13.79
N ILE A 192 15.33 1.03 13.24
CA ILE A 192 15.19 1.79 11.99
C ILE A 192 16.35 1.40 11.09
N ASP A 193 16.03 0.90 9.91
CA ASP A 193 17.05 0.34 9.00
C ASP A 193 17.69 1.41 8.11
N GLY A 194 18.70 1.02 7.35
CA GLY A 194 19.49 1.93 6.52
C GLY A 194 18.62 2.65 5.46
N TYR A 195 18.93 3.88 5.19
CA TYR A 195 18.24 4.74 4.22
C TYR A 195 16.75 4.92 4.46
N ALA A 196 16.20 4.55 5.63
CA ALA A 196 14.77 4.64 5.93
C ALA A 196 14.20 6.03 5.62
N PHE A 197 14.94 7.11 5.96
CA PHE A 197 14.58 8.51 5.72
C PHE A 197 15.57 9.23 4.78
N TYR A 198 16.27 8.51 3.91
CA TYR A 198 17.22 9.12 3.00
C TYR A 198 16.53 10.12 2.05
N HIS A 199 17.09 11.32 1.93
CA HIS A 199 16.54 12.37 1.08
C HIS A 199 15.13 12.87 1.48
N THR A 200 14.74 12.81 2.75
CA THR A 200 13.53 13.48 3.26
C THR A 200 13.83 14.95 3.57
N LYS A 201 13.85 15.78 2.52
CA LYS A 201 14.38 17.15 2.56
C LYS A 201 13.57 18.13 3.41
N ASN A 202 12.30 17.81 3.74
CA ASN A 202 11.41 18.68 4.51
C ASN A 202 11.14 18.14 5.94
N LEU A 203 11.65 16.95 6.29
CA LEU A 203 11.45 16.36 7.61
C LEU A 203 12.52 16.91 8.57
N GLU A 204 12.14 17.85 9.44
CA GLU A 204 13.02 18.49 10.42
C GLU A 204 12.98 17.81 11.78
N SER A 205 11.83 17.16 12.11
CA SER A 205 11.69 16.45 13.37
C SER A 205 10.88 15.15 13.20
N ILE A 206 11.12 14.21 14.11
CA ILE A 206 10.33 13.00 14.29
C ILE A 206 9.53 13.14 15.58
N ASN A 207 8.21 13.00 15.51
CA ASN A 207 7.36 12.86 16.70
C ASN A 207 7.38 11.41 17.17
N TYR A 208 8.09 11.14 18.27
CA TYR A 208 8.22 9.81 18.87
C TYR A 208 7.32 9.68 20.10
N LEU A 209 6.41 8.71 20.10
CA LEU A 209 5.43 8.51 21.17
C LEU A 209 6.00 7.76 22.39
N GLY A 210 7.30 7.77 22.58
CA GLY A 210 8.01 7.24 23.72
C GLY A 210 8.89 8.27 24.40
N THR A 211 9.63 7.83 25.43
CA THR A 211 10.60 8.67 26.16
C THR A 211 11.94 8.71 25.43
N LYS A 212 12.78 9.70 25.82
CA LYS A 212 14.18 9.79 25.33
C LYS A 212 14.97 8.52 25.61
N ASP A 213 14.78 7.91 26.77
CA ASP A 213 15.43 6.65 27.12
C ASP A 213 14.98 5.48 26.22
N GLN A 214 13.73 5.48 25.77
CA GLN A 214 13.24 4.49 24.81
C GLN A 214 13.81 4.73 23.42
N TRP A 215 13.85 5.99 22.95
CA TRP A 215 14.47 6.34 21.67
C TRP A 215 15.94 5.91 21.62
N ASN A 216 16.70 6.19 22.67
CA ASN A 216 18.13 5.84 22.75
C ASN A 216 18.43 4.32 22.69
N LYS A 217 17.39 3.49 22.90
CA LYS A 217 17.48 2.02 22.75
C LYS A 217 17.13 1.52 21.36
N ILE A 218 16.61 2.39 20.50
CA ILE A 218 16.30 2.02 19.11
C ILE A 218 17.60 1.69 18.38
N LYS A 219 17.60 0.55 17.69
CA LYS A 219 18.72 0.14 16.84
C LYS A 219 18.68 0.91 15.52
N LEU A 220 19.40 2.02 15.47
CA LEU A 220 19.56 2.83 14.27
C LEU A 220 20.68 2.23 13.39
N LYS A 221 20.36 1.85 12.17
CA LYS A 221 21.35 1.36 11.19
C LYS A 221 22.07 2.53 10.53
N PRO A 222 23.32 2.34 10.04
CA PRO A 222 24.04 3.40 9.33
C PRO A 222 23.20 4.03 8.21
N LEU A 223 23.32 5.34 8.05
CA LEU A 223 22.67 6.11 6.98
C LEU A 223 21.13 6.11 7.03
N TRP A 224 20.50 5.79 8.18
CA TRP A 224 19.05 5.74 8.32
C TRP A 224 18.36 7.08 7.96
N ASN A 225 19.01 8.22 8.28
CA ASN A 225 18.56 9.60 8.00
C ASN A 225 19.51 10.38 7.08
N ALA A 226 20.42 9.70 6.36
CA ALA A 226 21.42 10.39 5.53
C ALA A 226 20.75 11.31 4.49
N ASP A 227 21.33 12.49 4.29
CA ASP A 227 20.82 13.51 3.38
C ASP A 227 19.35 13.93 3.67
N SER A 228 18.91 13.76 4.91
CA SER A 228 17.66 14.31 5.44
C SER A 228 17.90 15.64 6.16
N ARG A 229 16.83 16.28 6.65
CA ARG A 229 16.91 17.48 7.50
C ARG A 229 16.47 17.19 8.94
N ILE A 230 16.49 15.91 9.37
CA ILE A 230 16.09 15.56 10.73
C ILE A 230 17.15 16.05 11.69
N GLU A 231 16.79 17.07 12.47
CA GLU A 231 17.66 17.71 13.46
C GLU A 231 17.26 17.34 14.89
N ARG A 232 16.00 16.91 15.11
CA ARG A 232 15.52 16.61 16.45
C ARG A 232 14.47 15.51 16.50
N ILE A 233 14.39 14.86 17.66
CA ILE A 233 13.38 13.87 18.01
C ILE A 233 12.53 14.43 19.14
N GLU A 234 11.26 14.59 18.92
CA GLU A 234 10.28 15.06 19.89
C GLU A 234 9.72 13.86 20.66
N CYS A 235 10.14 13.69 21.90
CA CYS A 235 9.73 12.61 22.79
C CYS A 235 8.68 13.09 23.82
N THR A 236 8.01 12.18 24.49
CA THR A 236 6.99 12.50 25.51
C THR A 236 7.55 13.24 26.74
N ASP A 237 8.85 13.13 26.99
CA ASP A 237 9.59 13.73 28.13
C ASP A 237 10.63 14.78 27.69
N GLY A 238 10.55 15.28 26.46
CA GLY A 238 11.39 16.35 25.95
C GLY A 238 11.98 16.06 24.58
N VAL A 239 12.97 16.85 24.16
CA VAL A 239 13.57 16.80 22.81
C VAL A 239 14.98 16.20 22.87
N ILE A 240 15.35 15.44 21.86
CA ILE A 240 16.73 15.01 21.58
C ILE A 240 17.16 15.80 20.33
N GLU A 241 18.22 16.58 20.44
CA GLU A 241 18.88 17.22 19.30
C GLU A 241 19.85 16.21 18.67
N LEU A 242 19.84 16.13 17.35
CA LEU A 242 20.74 15.29 16.56
C LEU A 242 21.88 16.18 16.04
N GLU A 243 23.12 15.71 16.18
CA GLU A 243 24.32 16.37 15.67
C GLU A 243 24.51 16.19 14.17
#